data_6de955c8aaaea8bb0e7437ecde4d5d8c
#
_entry.id   6de955c8aaaea8bb0e7437ecde4d5d8c
#
_cell.length_a   1.000
_cell.length_b   1.000
_cell.length_c   1.000
_cell.angle_alpha   90.00
_cell.angle_beta   90.00
_cell.angle_gamma   90.00
#
_symmetry.space_group_name_H-M   'P 1'
#
loop_
_entity.id
_entity.type
_entity.pdbx_description
1 polymer ?
#
loop_
_entity_poly.entity_id
_entity_poly.type
_entity_poly.pdbx_seq_one_letter_code
_entity_poly.pdbx_strand_id
1 'polypeptide(L)'
;GTAAETQRKQELKKLIMQYGALGISYYSSTGSQYDDPAHDSYYNPGVTGTNHAVAVIGWDDTFPKENFAQQAPGDGAWLIRNSWGDEKTGCAQNGNFWLSYYDASINSTETTTRYAYVFDAQAADNYDNICQYDGDAGMSVITTNGAAKASNLFSVTEKGGEILRAVGIGIGQTDTDCTLSIYKNPEAGDLQSGTLLLSQDVHLTYPGYHTIPLTEALSFEEGDSYAVVYEFADTVSLYISKDT
;
A
#
# COMPACT_ATOMS: atom_id res chain seq x y z
N GLY A 1 -10.92 -3.11 -23.84
CA GLY A 1 -11.14 -2.78 -22.43
C GLY A 1 -11.88 -1.46 -22.27
N THR A 2 -12.50 -1.23 -21.15
CA THR A 2 -13.17 0.03 -20.81
C THR A 2 -12.13 1.15 -20.58
N ALA A 3 -12.55 2.42 -20.62
CA ALA A 3 -11.69 3.55 -20.28
C ALA A 3 -11.10 3.41 -18.87
N ALA A 4 -11.89 2.92 -17.90
CA ALA A 4 -11.44 2.68 -16.52
C ALA A 4 -10.36 1.60 -16.42
N GLU A 5 -10.47 0.51 -17.20
CA GLU A 5 -9.43 -0.53 -17.25
C GLU A 5 -8.12 -0.01 -17.86
N THR A 6 -8.24 0.83 -18.91
CA THR A 6 -7.07 1.46 -19.51
C THR A 6 -6.39 2.40 -18.54
N GLN A 7 -7.15 3.25 -17.85
CA GLN A 7 -6.62 4.15 -16.83
C GLN A 7 -5.93 3.38 -15.69
N ARG A 8 -6.56 2.32 -15.18
CA ARG A 8 -5.97 1.47 -14.13
C ARG A 8 -4.63 0.85 -14.56
N LYS A 9 -4.56 0.30 -15.80
CA LYS A 9 -3.30 -0.24 -16.33
C LYS A 9 -2.20 0.82 -16.40
N GLN A 10 -2.54 2.04 -16.83
CA GLN A 10 -1.57 3.14 -16.87
C GLN A 10 -1.08 3.53 -15.47
N GLU A 11 -1.97 3.53 -14.49
CA GLU A 11 -1.61 3.83 -13.11
C GLU A 11 -0.67 2.77 -12.52
N LEU A 12 -0.98 1.48 -12.71
CA LEU A 12 -0.09 0.39 -12.28
C LEU A 12 1.31 0.50 -12.92
N LYS A 13 1.40 0.86 -14.21
CA LYS A 13 2.68 1.07 -14.89
C LYS A 13 3.48 2.21 -14.28
N LYS A 14 2.84 3.32 -13.93
CA LYS A 14 3.50 4.43 -13.23
C LYS A 14 4.06 3.99 -11.87
N LEU A 15 3.26 3.23 -11.11
CA LEU A 15 3.70 2.70 -9.82
C LEU A 15 4.87 1.73 -9.96
N ILE A 16 4.89 0.86 -10.99
CA ILE A 16 6.04 0.00 -11.29
C ILE A 16 7.28 0.85 -11.61
N MET A 17 7.14 1.90 -12.41
CA MET A 17 8.25 2.81 -12.73
C MET A 17 8.78 3.55 -11.50
N GLN A 18 7.91 3.88 -10.56
CA GLN A 18 8.27 4.61 -9.36
C GLN A 18 8.87 3.72 -8.26
N TYR A 19 8.29 2.54 -8.04
CA TYR A 19 8.63 1.66 -6.90
C TYR A 19 9.35 0.37 -7.31
N GLY A 20 9.48 0.10 -8.60
CA GLY A 20 10.17 -1.08 -9.14
C GLY A 20 9.31 -2.34 -9.23
N ALA A 21 8.38 -2.56 -8.29
CA ALA A 21 7.49 -3.72 -8.29
C ALA A 21 6.17 -3.43 -7.57
N LEU A 22 5.15 -4.24 -7.89
CA LEU A 22 3.85 -4.25 -7.20
C LEU A 22 3.54 -5.64 -6.69
N GLY A 23 3.08 -5.78 -5.45
CA GLY A 23 2.47 -7.01 -4.95
C GLY A 23 1.03 -7.12 -5.48
N ILE A 24 0.68 -8.25 -6.05
CA ILE A 24 -0.70 -8.58 -6.43
C ILE A 24 -1.06 -10.00 -6.02
N SER A 25 -2.35 -10.30 -5.99
CA SER A 25 -2.84 -11.68 -5.89
C SER A 25 -3.54 -12.07 -7.19
N TYR A 26 -3.36 -13.33 -7.61
CA TYR A 26 -4.04 -13.90 -8.77
C TYR A 26 -4.48 -15.36 -8.48
N TYR A 27 -5.29 -15.94 -9.36
CA TYR A 27 -5.61 -17.36 -9.29
C TYR A 27 -4.52 -18.17 -9.97
N SER A 28 -3.80 -18.97 -9.19
CA SER A 28 -2.76 -19.88 -9.67
C SER A 28 -3.28 -21.32 -9.69
N SER A 29 -3.11 -22.01 -10.82
CA SER A 29 -3.40 -23.44 -11.00
C SER A 29 -2.30 -24.03 -11.87
N THR A 30 -1.21 -24.42 -11.22
CA THR A 30 0.01 -24.92 -11.86
C THR A 30 -0.25 -26.22 -12.64
N GLY A 31 0.30 -26.32 -13.86
CA GLY A 31 0.14 -27.47 -14.74
C GLY A 31 -1.25 -27.60 -15.32
N SER A 32 -2.03 -26.53 -15.30
CA SER A 32 -3.41 -26.49 -15.77
C SER A 32 -3.52 -26.09 -17.24
N GLN A 33 -4.76 -26.11 -17.73
CA GLN A 33 -5.11 -25.57 -19.05
C GLN A 33 -4.86 -24.06 -19.22
N TYR A 34 -4.43 -23.37 -18.17
CA TYR A 34 -4.12 -21.93 -18.19
C TYR A 34 -2.65 -21.62 -18.41
N ASP A 35 -1.77 -22.62 -18.21
CA ASP A 35 -0.32 -22.51 -18.43
C ASP A 35 0.05 -22.75 -19.88
N ASP A 36 0.88 -21.87 -20.46
CA ASP A 36 1.61 -22.14 -21.69
C ASP A 36 3.13 -22.15 -21.41
N PRO A 37 3.73 -23.32 -21.19
CA PRO A 37 5.17 -23.44 -20.93
C PRO A 37 6.07 -23.12 -22.11
N ALA A 38 5.54 -23.00 -23.33
CA ALA A 38 6.31 -22.65 -24.52
C ALA A 38 6.58 -21.14 -24.60
N HIS A 39 5.69 -20.34 -24.00
CA HIS A 39 5.78 -18.89 -24.00
C HIS A 39 5.91 -18.31 -22.58
N ASP A 40 6.12 -19.17 -21.56
CA ASP A 40 6.21 -18.77 -20.16
C ASP A 40 5.01 -17.89 -19.75
N SER A 41 3.80 -18.28 -20.13
CA SER A 41 2.61 -17.45 -20.00
C SER A 41 1.44 -18.13 -19.29
N TYR A 42 0.57 -17.31 -18.70
CA TYR A 42 -0.59 -17.73 -17.93
C TYR A 42 -1.81 -16.86 -18.25
N TYR A 43 -2.94 -17.50 -18.53
CA TYR A 43 -4.21 -16.83 -18.70
C TYR A 43 -5.37 -17.68 -18.19
N ASN A 44 -6.12 -17.16 -17.22
CA ASN A 44 -7.33 -17.74 -16.68
C ASN A 44 -8.53 -16.90 -17.10
N PRO A 45 -9.45 -17.43 -17.95
CA PRO A 45 -10.58 -16.66 -18.48
C PRO A 45 -11.78 -16.55 -17.53
N GLY A 46 -11.86 -17.32 -16.44
CA GLY A 46 -13.13 -17.46 -15.73
C GLY A 46 -13.11 -17.49 -14.20
N VAL A 47 -12.01 -17.87 -13.57
CA VAL A 47 -11.93 -17.91 -12.09
C VAL A 47 -11.61 -16.53 -11.56
N THR A 48 -12.49 -15.93 -10.76
CA THR A 48 -12.38 -14.56 -10.24
C THR A 48 -11.72 -14.45 -8.87
N GLY A 49 -11.71 -15.55 -8.09
CA GLY A 49 -11.01 -15.60 -6.81
C GLY A 49 -9.48 -15.65 -6.96
N THR A 50 -8.76 -15.37 -5.90
CA THR A 50 -7.30 -15.43 -5.85
C THR A 50 -6.81 -16.42 -4.81
N ASN A 51 -5.65 -17.05 -5.02
CA ASN A 51 -5.07 -18.02 -4.11
C ASN A 51 -3.55 -17.92 -4.00
N HIS A 52 -2.91 -17.01 -4.76
CA HIS A 52 -1.46 -16.87 -4.78
C HIS A 52 -1.03 -15.42 -4.93
N ALA A 53 -0.03 -15.02 -4.15
CA ALA A 53 0.55 -13.68 -4.18
C ALA A 53 1.90 -13.69 -4.93
N VAL A 54 2.10 -12.68 -5.78
CA VAL A 54 3.28 -12.52 -6.63
C VAL A 54 3.65 -11.05 -6.79
N ALA A 55 4.81 -10.78 -7.41
CA ALA A 55 5.22 -9.44 -7.74
C ALA A 55 5.10 -9.16 -9.26
N VAL A 56 4.47 -8.06 -9.62
CA VAL A 56 4.52 -7.51 -10.98
C VAL A 56 5.77 -6.65 -11.08
N ILE A 57 6.68 -7.01 -11.98
CA ILE A 57 7.99 -6.34 -12.14
C ILE A 57 8.13 -5.64 -13.49
N GLY A 58 7.12 -5.72 -14.35
CA GLY A 58 7.13 -5.11 -15.68
C GLY A 58 5.88 -5.44 -16.49
N TRP A 59 5.94 -5.13 -17.76
CA TRP A 59 4.84 -5.42 -18.70
C TRP A 59 5.35 -5.42 -20.14
N ASP A 60 4.55 -6.01 -21.05
CA ASP A 60 4.65 -5.86 -22.50
C ASP A 60 3.27 -5.65 -23.09
N ASP A 61 3.00 -4.46 -23.66
CA ASP A 61 1.72 -4.11 -24.28
C ASP A 61 1.47 -4.87 -25.59
N THR A 62 2.51 -5.41 -26.18
CA THR A 62 2.50 -6.11 -27.47
C THR A 62 2.61 -7.62 -27.31
N PHE A 63 2.65 -8.16 -26.08
CA PHE A 63 2.70 -9.60 -25.86
C PHE A 63 1.52 -10.28 -26.56
N PRO A 64 1.77 -11.18 -27.55
CA PRO A 64 0.70 -11.69 -28.40
C PRO A 64 -0.34 -12.51 -27.61
N LYS A 65 -1.60 -12.26 -27.84
CA LYS A 65 -2.70 -13.00 -27.23
C LYS A 65 -2.72 -14.49 -27.58
N GLU A 66 -2.09 -14.86 -28.69
CA GLU A 66 -1.91 -16.24 -29.16
C GLU A 66 -0.90 -17.01 -28.33
N ASN A 67 -0.02 -16.34 -27.59
CA ASN A 67 1.01 -16.95 -26.75
C ASN A 67 0.47 -17.40 -25.38
N PHE A 68 -0.83 -17.44 -25.20
CA PHE A 68 -1.47 -18.04 -24.03
C PHE A 68 -2.11 -19.39 -24.41
N ALA A 69 -2.14 -20.35 -23.48
CA ALA A 69 -2.72 -21.69 -23.69
C ALA A 69 -4.17 -21.64 -24.21
N GLN A 70 -4.93 -20.65 -23.78
CA GLN A 70 -6.20 -20.25 -24.35
C GLN A 70 -6.03 -18.82 -24.87
N GLN A 71 -6.44 -18.57 -26.10
CA GLN A 71 -6.29 -17.24 -26.69
C GLN A 71 -6.95 -16.16 -25.85
N ALA A 72 -6.19 -15.17 -25.41
CA ALA A 72 -6.71 -14.04 -24.65
C ALA A 72 -7.52 -13.09 -25.55
N PRO A 73 -8.41 -12.25 -24.98
CA PRO A 73 -9.22 -11.29 -25.75
C PRO A 73 -8.41 -10.22 -26.50
N GLY A 74 -7.18 -9.97 -26.13
CA GLY A 74 -6.29 -9.00 -26.73
C GLY A 74 -4.85 -9.18 -26.30
N ASP A 75 -3.95 -8.43 -26.92
CA ASP A 75 -2.52 -8.43 -26.61
C ASP A 75 -2.25 -7.74 -25.27
N GLY A 76 -1.09 -8.06 -24.71
CA GLY A 76 -0.53 -7.46 -23.53
C GLY A 76 -0.53 -8.35 -22.30
N ALA A 77 0.57 -8.28 -21.58
CA ALA A 77 0.81 -9.05 -20.37
C ALA A 77 1.61 -8.27 -19.32
N TRP A 78 1.42 -8.67 -18.06
CA TRP A 78 2.26 -8.29 -16.95
C TRP A 78 3.42 -9.28 -16.82
N LEU A 79 4.64 -8.79 -16.61
CA LEU A 79 5.77 -9.63 -16.23
C LEU A 79 5.72 -9.87 -14.73
N ILE A 80 5.57 -11.13 -14.36
CA ILE A 80 5.41 -11.57 -12.97
C ILE A 80 6.69 -12.23 -12.47
N ARG A 81 7.13 -11.85 -11.28
CA ARG A 81 8.11 -12.60 -10.48
C ARG A 81 7.36 -13.47 -9.49
N ASN A 82 7.53 -14.80 -9.62
CA ASN A 82 6.97 -15.78 -8.69
C ASN A 82 7.87 -15.95 -7.46
N SER A 83 7.31 -16.46 -6.37
CA SER A 83 7.99 -16.72 -5.09
C SER A 83 8.52 -18.16 -4.93
N TRP A 84 8.49 -18.97 -6.00
CA TRP A 84 8.87 -20.40 -5.96
C TRP A 84 10.31 -20.68 -6.43
N GLY A 85 11.18 -19.68 -6.38
CA GLY A 85 12.58 -19.80 -6.82
C GLY A 85 12.76 -19.68 -8.35
N ASP A 86 13.94 -20.05 -8.81
CA ASP A 86 14.32 -19.91 -10.21
C ASP A 86 14.14 -21.18 -11.04
N GLU A 87 13.71 -22.28 -10.41
CA GLU A 87 13.40 -23.51 -11.12
C GLU A 87 12.14 -23.36 -11.96
N LYS A 88 12.06 -24.11 -13.07
CA LYS A 88 10.87 -24.09 -13.90
C LYS A 88 9.69 -24.74 -13.16
N THR A 89 8.66 -23.96 -12.95
CA THR A 89 7.42 -24.41 -12.27
C THR A 89 6.21 -23.93 -13.07
N GLY A 90 5.44 -24.85 -13.61
CA GLY A 90 4.32 -24.52 -14.51
C GLY A 90 4.82 -23.79 -15.76
N CYS A 91 4.29 -22.62 -16.03
CA CYS A 91 4.75 -21.74 -17.11
C CYS A 91 5.95 -20.86 -16.71
N ALA A 92 6.29 -20.73 -15.43
CA ALA A 92 7.37 -19.84 -15.01
C ALA A 92 8.76 -20.39 -15.38
N GLN A 93 9.59 -19.58 -16.04
CA GLN A 93 10.98 -19.86 -16.31
C GLN A 93 11.86 -18.87 -15.57
N ASN A 94 12.90 -19.36 -14.90
CA ASN A 94 13.74 -18.54 -14.01
C ASN A 94 12.92 -17.73 -13.00
N GLY A 95 11.82 -18.32 -12.53
CA GLY A 95 10.89 -17.71 -11.59
C GLY A 95 10.01 -16.59 -12.17
N ASN A 96 10.02 -16.36 -13.50
CA ASN A 96 9.21 -15.31 -14.14
C ASN A 96 8.22 -15.91 -15.14
N PHE A 97 7.08 -15.23 -15.34
CA PHE A 97 6.11 -15.57 -16.38
C PHE A 97 5.28 -14.35 -16.79
N TRP A 98 4.58 -14.47 -17.92
CA TRP A 98 3.69 -13.46 -18.45
C TRP A 98 2.25 -13.74 -18.07
N LEU A 99 1.64 -12.86 -17.28
CA LEU A 99 0.23 -12.92 -16.89
C LEU A 99 -0.59 -12.02 -17.80
N SER A 100 -1.58 -12.59 -18.49
CA SER A 100 -2.45 -11.81 -19.40
C SER A 100 -3.08 -10.61 -18.69
N TYR A 101 -3.13 -9.45 -19.37
CA TYR A 101 -3.92 -8.30 -18.94
C TYR A 101 -5.41 -8.63 -18.74
N TYR A 102 -5.89 -9.71 -19.35
CA TYR A 102 -7.29 -10.13 -19.36
C TYR A 102 -7.58 -11.26 -18.38
N ASP A 103 -6.62 -11.65 -17.55
CA ASP A 103 -6.84 -12.67 -16.53
C ASP A 103 -8.02 -12.28 -15.63
N ALA A 104 -8.97 -13.23 -15.43
CA ALA A 104 -10.21 -12.96 -14.74
C ALA A 104 -10.01 -12.62 -13.26
N SER A 105 -9.01 -13.20 -12.62
CA SER A 105 -8.77 -13.00 -11.19
C SER A 105 -8.25 -11.60 -10.87
N ILE A 106 -7.37 -11.05 -11.72
CA ILE A 106 -6.85 -9.68 -11.53
C ILE A 106 -7.80 -8.59 -12.03
N ASN A 107 -8.83 -8.97 -12.83
CA ASN A 107 -9.86 -8.08 -13.34
C ASN A 107 -11.21 -8.25 -12.64
N SER A 108 -11.30 -9.10 -11.62
CA SER A 108 -12.52 -9.31 -10.83
C SER A 108 -13.09 -7.99 -10.30
N THR A 109 -14.40 -7.91 -10.24
CA THR A 109 -15.11 -6.81 -9.56
C THR A 109 -15.23 -7.02 -8.05
N GLU A 110 -14.84 -8.19 -7.56
CA GLU A 110 -14.81 -8.49 -6.13
C GLU A 110 -13.74 -7.64 -5.44
N THR A 111 -14.12 -6.93 -4.40
CA THR A 111 -13.29 -5.92 -3.73
C THR A 111 -12.01 -6.48 -3.11
N THR A 112 -12.00 -7.77 -2.75
CA THR A 112 -10.88 -8.42 -2.07
C THR A 112 -9.73 -8.83 -3.00
N THR A 113 -9.90 -8.76 -4.32
CA THR A 113 -8.93 -9.29 -5.29
C THR A 113 -8.24 -8.21 -6.15
N ARG A 114 -8.64 -6.94 -6.01
CA ARG A 114 -8.19 -5.85 -6.88
C ARG A 114 -7.08 -4.96 -6.32
N TYR A 115 -6.49 -5.34 -5.22
CA TYR A 115 -5.44 -4.51 -4.62
C TYR A 115 -4.09 -4.81 -5.27
N ALA A 116 -3.38 -3.74 -5.66
CA ALA A 116 -1.95 -3.77 -5.88
C ALA A 116 -1.28 -3.08 -4.69
N TYR A 117 -0.24 -3.68 -4.17
CA TYR A 117 0.50 -3.16 -3.02
C TYR A 117 1.85 -2.65 -3.48
N VAL A 118 2.22 -1.46 -3.05
CA VAL A 118 3.58 -0.93 -3.17
C VAL A 118 4.25 -0.97 -1.81
N PHE A 119 5.55 -1.21 -1.81
CA PHE A 119 6.39 -1.13 -0.63
C PHE A 119 7.44 -0.06 -0.90
N ASP A 120 7.42 1.00 -0.11
CA ASP A 120 8.47 1.99 -0.09
C ASP A 120 9.48 1.63 1.00
N ALA A 121 10.75 1.63 0.66
CA ALA A 121 11.82 1.30 1.59
C ALA A 121 12.78 2.47 1.68
N GLN A 122 13.03 2.91 2.89
CA GLN A 122 14.01 3.94 3.20
C GLN A 122 15.24 3.34 3.86
N ALA A 123 16.32 4.12 3.92
CA ALA A 123 17.51 3.70 4.66
C ALA A 123 17.15 3.43 6.13
N ALA A 124 17.71 2.35 6.71
CA ALA A 124 17.39 1.93 8.07
C ALA A 124 17.88 2.91 9.14
N ASP A 125 18.75 3.83 8.77
CA ASP A 125 19.38 4.85 9.62
C ASP A 125 18.87 6.26 9.35
N ASN A 126 17.73 6.41 8.66
CA ASN A 126 17.14 7.73 8.40
C ASN A 126 16.50 8.37 9.64
N TYR A 127 16.13 7.56 10.64
CA TYR A 127 15.67 7.99 11.97
C TYR A 127 16.40 7.21 13.05
N ASP A 128 16.81 7.91 14.12
CA ASP A 128 17.46 7.26 15.29
C ASP A 128 16.43 6.48 16.12
N ASN A 129 15.20 7.00 16.22
CA ASN A 129 14.10 6.40 16.97
C ASN A 129 12.81 6.37 16.15
N ILE A 130 12.03 5.29 16.32
CA ILE A 130 10.68 5.15 15.81
C ILE A 130 9.76 4.81 16.98
N CYS A 131 8.88 5.74 17.35
CA CYS A 131 7.89 5.55 18.41
C CYS A 131 6.54 5.17 17.77
N GLN A 132 5.99 4.02 18.14
CA GLN A 132 4.71 3.55 17.61
C GLN A 132 3.93 2.78 18.66
N TYR A 133 2.61 2.84 18.58
CA TYR A 133 1.69 2.02 19.36
C TYR A 133 1.18 0.81 18.56
N ASP A 134 1.42 0.80 17.25
CA ASP A 134 1.01 -0.28 16.37
C ASP A 134 1.90 -1.50 16.62
N GLY A 135 1.34 -2.50 17.30
CA GLY A 135 1.99 -3.79 17.43
C GLY A 135 1.98 -4.55 16.09
N ASP A 136 2.66 -5.67 16.05
CA ASP A 136 2.67 -6.61 14.91
C ASP A 136 1.37 -7.44 14.79
N ALA A 137 0.42 -7.24 15.68
CA ALA A 137 -0.82 -8.00 15.80
C ALA A 137 -1.97 -7.38 15.02
N GLY A 138 -1.99 -7.56 13.73
CA GLY A 138 -3.16 -7.40 12.89
C GLY A 138 -3.89 -6.04 12.97
N MET A 139 -3.94 -5.32 11.88
CA MET A 139 -4.68 -4.07 11.79
C MET A 139 -6.17 -4.30 11.53
N SER A 140 -7.02 -3.45 12.10
CA SER A 140 -8.42 -3.30 11.74
C SER A 140 -8.64 -1.99 11.01
N VAL A 141 -9.72 -1.95 10.23
CA VAL A 141 -10.19 -0.71 9.61
C VAL A 141 -11.43 -0.24 10.36
N ILE A 142 -11.43 1.03 10.77
CA ILE A 142 -12.62 1.72 11.21
C ILE A 142 -13.01 2.78 10.18
N THR A 143 -14.30 2.93 9.93
CA THR A 143 -14.81 4.01 9.08
C THR A 143 -15.63 4.96 9.92
N THR A 144 -15.30 6.24 9.88
CA THR A 144 -16.03 7.29 10.63
C THR A 144 -17.36 7.63 9.95
N ASN A 145 -18.20 8.36 10.62
CA ASN A 145 -19.46 8.87 10.05
C ASN A 145 -19.40 10.41 10.01
N GLY A 146 -18.80 10.95 8.95
CA GLY A 146 -18.55 12.38 8.78
C GLY A 146 -17.20 12.80 9.36
N ALA A 147 -17.05 14.09 9.63
CA ALA A 147 -15.84 14.70 10.17
C ALA A 147 -15.33 13.98 11.42
N ALA A 148 -14.02 13.80 11.51
CA ALA A 148 -13.40 13.04 12.58
C ALA A 148 -12.01 13.56 12.93
N LYS A 149 -11.54 13.16 14.10
CA LYS A 149 -10.15 13.37 14.55
C LYS A 149 -9.56 12.05 14.99
N ALA A 150 -8.30 11.82 14.62
CA ALA A 150 -7.48 10.73 15.12
C ALA A 150 -6.24 11.32 15.78
N SER A 151 -5.85 10.77 16.93
CA SER A 151 -4.69 11.32 17.64
C SER A 151 -3.99 10.27 18.49
N ASN A 152 -2.67 10.46 18.64
CA ASN A 152 -1.83 9.73 19.57
C ASN A 152 -1.00 10.70 20.41
N LEU A 153 -0.78 10.32 21.67
CA LEU A 153 0.07 11.06 22.62
C LEU A 153 1.38 10.30 22.83
N PHE A 154 2.49 10.99 22.71
CA PHE A 154 3.83 10.44 22.94
C PHE A 154 4.51 11.20 24.08
N SER A 155 5.33 10.48 24.84
CA SER A 155 6.16 11.03 25.92
C SER A 155 7.62 10.95 25.56
N VAL A 156 8.35 12.02 25.72
CA VAL A 156 9.80 12.09 25.47
C VAL A 156 10.56 11.60 26.69
N THR A 157 11.18 10.43 26.58
CA THR A 157 11.90 9.77 27.68
C THR A 157 13.40 9.77 27.49
N GLU A 158 13.88 10.11 26.29
CA GLU A 158 15.30 10.09 25.96
C GLU A 158 16.03 11.27 26.61
N LYS A 159 17.18 10.92 27.25
CA LYS A 159 18.09 11.94 27.82
C LYS A 159 18.66 12.78 26.71
N GLY A 160 18.44 14.10 26.80
CA GLY A 160 18.86 15.07 25.78
C GLY A 160 17.75 15.46 24.82
N GLY A 161 16.56 14.89 24.99
CA GLY A 161 15.39 15.21 24.20
C GLY A 161 15.33 14.50 22.84
N GLU A 162 14.34 14.84 22.06
CA GLU A 162 14.08 14.27 20.74
C GLU A 162 13.79 15.34 19.70
N ILE A 163 14.06 15.03 18.43
CA ILE A 163 13.69 15.85 17.30
C ILE A 163 12.69 15.08 16.44
N LEU A 164 11.41 15.49 16.44
CA LEU A 164 10.37 14.92 15.60
C LEU A 164 10.51 15.44 14.17
N ARG A 165 10.68 14.53 13.22
CA ARG A 165 10.88 14.84 11.78
C ARG A 165 9.75 14.36 10.89
N ALA A 166 9.07 13.28 11.30
CA ALA A 166 7.97 12.69 10.53
C ALA A 166 6.99 12.00 11.48
N VAL A 167 5.78 11.80 11.00
CA VAL A 167 4.70 11.07 11.70
C VAL A 167 4.04 10.08 10.76
N GLY A 168 3.43 9.02 11.31
CA GLY A 168 2.80 7.96 10.53
C GLY A 168 1.28 7.94 10.67
N ILE A 169 0.58 7.54 9.59
CA ILE A 169 -0.86 7.26 9.62
C ILE A 169 -1.22 6.16 8.64
N GLY A 170 -2.18 5.31 9.01
CA GLY A 170 -2.78 4.31 8.14
C GLY A 170 -4.15 4.73 7.63
N ILE A 171 -4.31 4.85 6.31
CA ILE A 171 -5.54 5.26 5.62
C ILE A 171 -6.10 4.11 4.80
N GLY A 172 -7.42 3.85 4.89
CA GLY A 172 -8.10 2.77 4.17
C GLY A 172 -8.82 3.17 2.88
N GLN A 173 -8.63 4.39 2.39
CA GLN A 173 -9.28 4.92 1.18
C GLN A 173 -8.34 5.80 0.36
N THR A 174 -8.71 6.05 -0.92
CA THR A 174 -7.97 6.96 -1.82
C THR A 174 -8.32 8.43 -1.57
N ASP A 175 -7.49 9.33 -2.07
CA ASP A 175 -7.73 10.77 -2.16
C ASP A 175 -8.23 11.38 -0.85
N THR A 176 -7.44 11.19 0.21
CA THR A 176 -7.78 11.63 1.57
C THR A 176 -7.03 12.91 1.93
N ASP A 177 -7.77 13.95 2.24
CA ASP A 177 -7.25 15.20 2.76
C ASP A 177 -7.41 15.25 4.28
N CYS A 178 -6.39 15.75 4.97
CA CYS A 178 -6.45 16.03 6.40
C CYS A 178 -5.54 17.20 6.80
N THR A 179 -5.83 17.79 7.94
CA THR A 179 -4.91 18.71 8.61
C THR A 179 -4.17 17.96 9.71
N LEU A 180 -2.83 17.92 9.61
CA LEU A 180 -1.94 17.38 10.64
C LEU A 180 -1.50 18.50 11.56
N SER A 181 -1.70 18.33 12.86
CA SER A 181 -1.27 19.28 13.88
C SER A 181 -0.47 18.60 14.99
N ILE A 182 0.57 19.28 15.47
CA ILE A 182 1.41 18.82 16.58
C ILE A 182 1.27 19.78 17.76
N TYR A 183 0.82 19.24 18.91
CA TYR A 183 0.67 19.98 20.16
C TYR A 183 1.68 19.51 21.19
N LYS A 184 2.38 20.47 21.83
CA LYS A 184 3.32 20.20 22.92
C LYS A 184 2.62 20.26 24.28
N ASN A 185 2.89 19.30 25.13
CA ASN A 185 2.42 19.23 26.51
C ASN A 185 0.89 19.43 26.66
N PRO A 186 0.07 18.65 25.94
CA PRO A 186 -1.37 18.70 26.09
C PRO A 186 -1.82 18.10 27.44
N GLU A 187 -2.99 18.48 27.91
CA GLU A 187 -3.63 17.86 29.07
C GLU A 187 -4.21 16.48 28.73
N ALA A 188 -4.20 15.58 29.69
CA ALA A 188 -4.85 14.28 29.52
C ALA A 188 -6.36 14.45 29.27
N GLY A 189 -6.85 13.92 28.16
CA GLY A 189 -8.27 14.02 27.75
C GLY A 189 -8.59 15.13 26.77
N ASP A 190 -7.68 16.11 26.59
CA ASP A 190 -7.77 17.11 25.51
C ASP A 190 -6.41 17.28 24.83
N LEU A 191 -6.16 16.49 23.79
CA LEU A 191 -4.87 16.48 23.10
C LEU A 191 -4.60 17.74 22.25
N GLN A 192 -5.57 18.67 22.17
CA GLN A 192 -5.41 19.95 21.49
C GLN A 192 -5.25 21.13 22.49
N SER A 193 -5.27 20.87 23.81
CA SER A 193 -5.07 21.89 24.85
C SER A 193 -3.63 22.39 24.97
N GLY A 194 -2.66 21.62 24.43
CA GLY A 194 -1.24 21.98 24.46
C GLY A 194 -0.86 23.16 23.56
N THR A 195 0.40 23.52 23.57
CA THR A 195 0.93 24.54 22.65
C THR A 195 1.01 24.00 21.23
N LEU A 196 0.26 24.58 20.29
CA LEU A 196 0.36 24.25 18.88
C LEU A 196 1.75 24.64 18.35
N LEU A 197 2.53 23.64 17.90
CA LEU A 197 3.86 23.86 17.31
C LEU A 197 3.83 23.88 15.80
N LEU A 198 3.01 23.02 15.18
CA LEU A 198 2.92 22.86 13.73
C LEU A 198 1.48 22.57 13.34
N SER A 199 1.06 23.09 12.20
CA SER A 199 -0.14 22.67 11.49
C SER A 199 0.15 22.68 9.99
N GLN A 200 -0.11 21.56 9.30
CA GLN A 200 0.09 21.43 7.86
C GLN A 200 -1.04 20.63 7.21
N ASP A 201 -1.38 20.99 5.98
CA ASP A 201 -2.32 20.21 5.18
C ASP A 201 -1.59 19.04 4.52
N VAL A 202 -2.27 17.90 4.47
CA VAL A 202 -1.77 16.63 3.94
C VAL A 202 -2.77 16.05 2.97
N HIS A 203 -2.30 15.64 1.80
CA HIS A 203 -3.08 14.87 0.82
C HIS A 203 -2.46 13.48 0.64
N LEU A 204 -3.26 12.43 0.79
CA LEU A 204 -2.89 11.03 0.65
C LEU A 204 -3.65 10.41 -0.52
N THR A 205 -2.96 10.19 -1.63
CA THR A 205 -3.55 9.70 -2.88
C THR A 205 -4.01 8.24 -2.78
N TYR A 206 -3.23 7.40 -2.09
CA TYR A 206 -3.50 5.95 -2.03
C TYR A 206 -3.79 5.50 -0.60
N PRO A 207 -4.60 4.43 -0.42
CA PRO A 207 -4.72 3.78 0.88
C PRO A 207 -3.39 3.09 1.26
N GLY A 208 -3.16 2.93 2.55
CA GLY A 208 -1.97 2.30 3.08
C GLY A 208 -1.42 3.03 4.30
N TYR A 209 -0.24 2.61 4.73
CA TYR A 209 0.50 3.28 5.78
C TYR A 209 1.43 4.33 5.15
N HIS A 210 1.37 5.55 5.65
CA HIS A 210 2.13 6.69 5.15
C HIS A 210 3.01 7.28 6.23
N THR A 211 4.27 7.56 5.89
CA THR A 211 5.17 8.41 6.69
C THR A 211 5.13 9.82 6.11
N ILE A 212 4.70 10.78 6.91
CA ILE A 212 4.50 12.18 6.53
C ILE A 212 5.64 13.01 7.12
N PRO A 213 6.57 13.51 6.31
CA PRO A 213 7.57 14.44 6.77
C PRO A 213 6.91 15.74 7.30
N LEU A 214 7.41 16.25 8.42
CA LEU A 214 6.99 17.55 8.91
C LEU A 214 7.65 18.66 8.07
N THR A 215 6.95 19.76 7.86
CA THR A 215 7.47 20.93 7.14
C THR A 215 8.65 21.59 7.86
N GLU A 216 8.77 21.35 9.17
CA GLU A 216 9.91 21.73 9.98
C GLU A 216 10.16 20.69 11.09
N ALA A 217 11.41 20.54 11.52
CA ALA A 217 11.78 19.66 12.62
C ALA A 217 11.41 20.29 13.95
N LEU A 218 10.75 19.54 14.85
CA LEU A 218 10.30 20.02 16.15
C LEU A 218 11.13 19.41 17.26
N SER A 219 11.69 20.26 18.15
CA SER A 219 12.52 19.82 19.27
C SER A 219 11.72 19.73 20.55
N PHE A 220 11.94 18.61 21.28
CA PHE A 220 11.34 18.34 22.59
C PHE A 220 12.42 18.01 23.59
N GLU A 221 12.22 18.38 24.86
CA GLU A 221 13.12 18.08 25.96
C GLU A 221 12.67 16.82 26.69
N GLU A 222 13.57 16.18 27.44
CA GLU A 222 13.22 15.07 28.33
C GLU A 222 12.08 15.48 29.29
N GLY A 223 11.02 14.70 29.35
CA GLY A 223 9.83 14.97 30.15
C GLY A 223 8.72 15.75 29.42
N ASP A 224 8.98 16.26 28.21
CA ASP A 224 7.91 16.77 27.37
C ASP A 224 6.98 15.63 26.89
N SER A 225 5.78 16.03 26.48
CA SER A 225 4.89 15.17 25.70
C SER A 225 4.45 15.88 24.43
N TYR A 226 4.04 15.15 23.42
CA TYR A 226 3.43 15.74 22.24
C TYR A 226 2.27 14.90 21.71
N ALA A 227 1.24 15.57 21.24
CA ALA A 227 0.14 14.95 20.54
C ALA A 227 0.28 15.16 19.04
N VAL A 228 0.10 14.06 18.29
CA VAL A 228 -0.06 14.07 16.84
C VAL A 228 -1.55 13.98 16.57
N VAL A 229 -2.13 14.99 15.93
CA VAL A 229 -3.58 15.10 15.69
C VAL A 229 -3.82 15.22 14.19
N TYR A 230 -4.66 14.34 13.65
CA TYR A 230 -5.17 14.40 12.29
C TYR A 230 -6.65 14.78 12.30
N GLU A 231 -7.02 15.82 11.57
CA GLU A 231 -8.40 16.28 11.45
C GLU A 231 -8.90 16.07 10.03
N PHE A 232 -10.03 15.38 9.91
CA PHE A 232 -10.69 15.05 8.65
C PHE A 232 -12.03 15.79 8.56
N ALA A 233 -12.27 16.48 7.44
CA ALA A 233 -13.54 17.17 7.21
C ALA A 233 -14.70 16.24 6.85
N ASP A 234 -14.36 15.08 6.27
CA ASP A 234 -15.29 14.10 5.75
C ASP A 234 -15.12 12.72 6.41
N THR A 235 -15.97 11.78 6.03
CA THR A 235 -15.83 10.36 6.38
C THR A 235 -14.48 9.83 5.96
N VAL A 236 -13.78 9.15 6.87
CA VAL A 236 -12.48 8.54 6.62
C VAL A 236 -12.44 7.10 7.13
N SER A 237 -11.73 6.24 6.41
CA SER A 237 -11.36 4.89 6.83
C SER A 237 -9.93 4.90 7.33
N LEU A 238 -9.71 4.50 8.58
CA LEU A 238 -8.41 4.49 9.26
C LEU A 238 -8.01 3.07 9.61
N TYR A 239 -6.74 2.75 9.44
CA TYR A 239 -6.15 1.55 10.04
C TYR A 239 -5.87 1.83 11.52
N ILE A 240 -6.31 0.94 12.37
CA ILE A 240 -6.05 0.98 13.81
C ILE A 240 -5.44 -0.33 14.27
N SER A 241 -4.55 -0.26 15.26
CA SER A 241 -4.08 -1.46 15.96
C SER A 241 -5.23 -2.10 16.73
N LYS A 242 -5.28 -3.41 16.73
CA LYS A 242 -6.11 -4.19 17.65
C LYS A 242 -5.27 -4.47 18.88
N ASP A 243 -5.24 -3.56 19.82
CA ASP A 243 -4.74 -3.90 21.13
C ASP A 243 -5.69 -4.87 21.81
N THR A 244 -5.12 -5.97 22.18
CA THR A 244 -5.72 -7.03 22.99
C THR A 244 -5.61 -6.70 24.46
#